data_2e66b2097e7afe79a1dc5981b4059abb
#
_entry.id   2e66b2097e7afe79a1dc5981b4059abb
#
_cell.length_a   1.000
_cell.length_b   1.000
_cell.length_c   1.000
_cell.angle_alpha   90.00
_cell.angle_beta   90.00
_cell.angle_gamma   90.00
#
_symmetry.space_group_name_H-M   'P 1'
#
loop_
_entity.id
_entity.type
_entity.pdbx_description
1 polymer ?
#
loop_
_entity_poly.entity_id
_entity_poly.type
_entity_poly.pdbx_seq_one_letter_code
_entity_poly.pdbx_strand_id
1 'polypeptide(L)'
;TLLFAIDTPQTWSGYSLLFKHWQNHPQIKSFRERLQIIASMVPETGRDKYLQNFKEHAWDLFREHLYDQAGPEDINAFSFDLDDEAAPHGPVPIFWHRALLEFNPVDGGIDTKTATEALGTFFEQADRLLETSGKGD
;
A
#
# COMPACT_ATOMS: atom_id res chain seq x y z
N THR A 1 6.21 -4.13 -6.61
CA THR A 1 6.82 -3.90 -5.28
C THR A 1 5.74 -3.50 -4.28
N LEU A 2 5.69 -4.21 -3.18
CA LEU A 2 4.76 -3.93 -2.09
C LEU A 2 5.47 -3.12 -1.00
N LEU A 3 4.84 -2.02 -0.57
CA LEU A 3 5.38 -1.13 0.44
C LEU A 3 4.53 -1.28 1.70
N PHE A 4 5.00 -2.05 2.66
CA PHE A 4 4.30 -2.26 3.94
C PHE A 4 4.50 -1.05 4.85
N ALA A 5 3.42 -0.55 5.41
CA ALA A 5 3.46 0.65 6.24
C ALA A 5 2.45 0.60 7.38
N ILE A 6 2.81 1.24 8.48
CA ILE A 6 1.93 1.53 9.61
C ILE A 6 1.80 3.05 9.67
N ASP A 7 0.63 3.56 10.02
CA ASP A 7 0.41 5.02 10.05
C ASP A 7 1.09 5.67 11.26
N THR A 8 2.41 5.84 11.16
CA THR A 8 3.23 6.51 12.17
C THR A 8 4.15 7.54 11.52
N PRO A 9 4.52 8.62 12.25
CA PRO A 9 5.45 9.60 11.71
C PRO A 9 6.78 9.01 11.25
N GLN A 10 7.30 8.02 11.98
CA GLN A 10 8.55 7.35 11.63
C GLN A 10 8.46 6.63 10.29
N THR A 11 7.34 5.96 10.04
CA THR A 11 7.11 5.26 8.77
C THR A 11 7.13 6.25 7.60
N TRP A 12 6.40 7.33 7.71
CA TRP A 12 6.30 8.33 6.62
C TRP A 12 7.62 9.06 6.41
N SER A 13 8.35 9.37 7.49
CA SER A 13 9.68 9.96 7.38
C SER A 13 10.66 9.02 6.67
N GLY A 14 10.62 7.74 7.00
CA GLY A 14 11.48 6.73 6.35
C GLY A 14 11.20 6.60 4.87
N TYR A 15 9.92 6.49 4.51
CA TYR A 15 9.53 6.41 3.09
C TYR A 15 9.81 7.71 2.33
N SER A 16 9.69 8.87 2.98
CA SER A 16 10.04 10.14 2.37
C SER A 16 11.50 10.17 1.93
N LEU A 17 12.41 9.70 2.79
CA LEU A 17 13.83 9.59 2.45
C LEU A 17 14.06 8.61 1.29
N LEU A 18 13.40 7.46 1.33
CA LEU A 18 13.52 6.45 0.28
C LEU A 18 13.00 6.97 -1.06
N PHE A 19 11.82 7.61 -1.06
CA PHE A 19 11.22 8.13 -2.28
C PHE A 19 12.01 9.30 -2.85
N LYS A 20 12.58 10.13 -1.99
CA LYS A 20 13.47 11.21 -2.41
C LYS A 20 14.71 10.66 -3.13
N HIS A 21 15.25 9.57 -2.62
CA HIS A 21 16.33 8.86 -3.28
C HIS A 21 15.88 8.28 -4.64
N TRP A 22 14.70 7.66 -4.67
CA TRP A 22 14.15 7.07 -5.89
C TRP A 22 13.85 8.10 -6.98
N GLN A 23 13.38 9.31 -6.63
CA GLN A 23 13.02 10.29 -7.64
C GLN A 23 14.21 10.75 -8.50
N ASN A 24 15.43 10.52 -8.01
CA ASN A 24 16.66 10.79 -8.77
C ASN A 24 17.21 9.54 -9.48
N HIS A 25 16.54 8.40 -9.34
CA HIS A 25 16.97 7.15 -9.96
C HIS A 25 16.57 7.13 -11.44
N PRO A 26 17.49 6.76 -12.35
CA PRO A 26 17.19 6.81 -13.81
C PRO A 26 16.05 5.89 -14.25
N GLN A 27 15.75 4.85 -13.47
CA GLN A 27 14.71 3.88 -13.83
C GLN A 27 13.40 4.07 -13.04
N ILE A 28 13.25 5.20 -12.33
CA ILE A 28 12.05 5.42 -11.52
C ILE A 28 10.75 5.32 -12.34
N LYS A 29 10.75 5.85 -13.55
CA LYS A 29 9.57 5.82 -14.41
C LYS A 29 9.14 4.41 -14.80
N SER A 30 10.06 3.46 -14.81
CA SER A 30 9.75 2.09 -15.18
C SER A 30 9.22 1.26 -14.01
N PHE A 31 9.61 1.56 -12.76
CA PHE A 31 9.14 0.75 -11.63
C PHE A 31 8.07 1.42 -10.76
N ARG A 32 7.90 2.75 -10.81
CA ARG A 32 6.88 3.41 -9.97
C ARG A 32 5.46 2.93 -10.25
N GLU A 33 5.19 2.47 -11.45
CA GLU A 33 3.89 1.93 -11.84
C GLU A 33 3.58 0.59 -11.17
N ARG A 34 4.59 -0.07 -10.63
CA ARG A 34 4.49 -1.37 -9.97
C ARG A 34 4.52 -1.28 -8.45
N LEU A 35 4.40 -0.07 -7.91
CA LEU A 35 4.35 0.15 -6.47
C LEU A 35 2.92 0.03 -5.96
N GLN A 36 2.78 -0.57 -4.80
CA GLN A 36 1.50 -0.66 -4.10
C GLN A 36 1.75 -0.55 -2.61
N ILE A 37 1.08 0.40 -1.96
CA ILE A 37 1.20 0.55 -0.53
C ILE A 37 0.23 -0.37 0.21
N ILE A 38 0.70 -0.92 1.32
CA ILE A 38 -0.04 -1.89 2.13
C ILE A 38 -0.19 -1.31 3.54
N ALA A 39 -1.42 -1.15 4.00
CA ALA A 39 -1.70 -0.78 5.38
C ALA A 39 -1.61 -2.03 6.23
N SER A 40 -0.45 -2.29 6.82
CA SER A 40 -0.10 -3.60 7.35
C SER A 40 -0.68 -3.95 8.71
N MET A 41 -1.22 -2.98 9.46
CA MET A 41 -1.83 -3.24 10.77
C MET A 41 -3.04 -2.33 10.99
N VAL A 42 -4.11 -2.60 10.24
CA VAL A 42 -5.35 -1.82 10.39
C VAL A 42 -6.04 -2.26 11.69
N PRO A 43 -6.33 -1.34 12.62
CA PRO A 43 -6.91 -1.70 13.91
C PRO A 43 -8.33 -2.26 13.79
N GLU A 44 -8.77 -3.02 14.79
CA GLU A 44 -10.11 -3.59 14.82
C GLU A 44 -11.21 -2.53 14.95
N THR A 45 -10.91 -1.42 15.60
CA THR A 45 -11.84 -0.31 15.79
C THR A 45 -11.35 0.93 15.08
N GLY A 46 -12.27 1.75 14.56
CA GLY A 46 -11.93 2.96 13.85
C GLY A 46 -11.23 2.71 12.53
N ARG A 47 -11.53 1.59 11.86
CA ARG A 47 -10.91 1.19 10.59
C ARG A 47 -11.04 2.23 9.50
N ASP A 48 -12.23 2.78 9.32
CA ASP A 48 -12.50 3.75 8.24
C ASP A 48 -11.67 5.02 8.43
N LYS A 49 -11.62 5.52 9.67
CA LYS A 49 -10.85 6.71 9.99
C LYS A 49 -9.35 6.46 9.83
N TYR A 50 -8.88 5.30 10.29
CA TYR A 50 -7.48 4.91 10.14
C TYR A 50 -7.07 4.83 8.68
N LEU A 51 -7.88 4.16 7.86
CA LEU A 51 -7.60 4.01 6.43
C LEU A 51 -7.68 5.33 5.69
N GLN A 52 -8.60 6.22 6.08
CA GLN A 52 -8.68 7.55 5.49
C GLN A 52 -7.43 8.37 5.79
N ASN A 53 -6.99 8.39 7.04
CA ASN A 53 -5.78 9.10 7.44
C ASN A 53 -4.54 8.51 6.76
N PHE A 54 -4.46 7.18 6.71
CA PHE A 54 -3.39 6.46 6.02
C PHE A 54 -3.32 6.86 4.55
N LYS A 55 -4.46 6.84 3.88
CA LYS A 55 -4.56 7.19 2.47
C LYS A 55 -4.09 8.64 2.21
N GLU A 56 -4.48 9.56 3.06
CA GLU A 56 -4.07 10.96 2.94
C GLU A 56 -2.56 11.12 3.09
N HIS A 57 -1.95 10.47 4.08
CA HIS A 57 -0.50 10.49 4.27
C HIS A 57 0.24 9.84 3.11
N ALA A 58 -0.26 8.70 2.63
CA ALA A 58 0.33 8.02 1.49
C ALA A 58 0.23 8.85 0.21
N TRP A 59 -0.93 9.47 -0.02
CA TRP A 59 -1.13 10.32 -1.19
C TRP A 59 -0.19 11.53 -1.20
N ASP A 60 -0.03 12.20 -0.06
CA ASP A 60 0.91 13.31 0.06
C ASP A 60 2.34 12.87 -0.27
N LEU A 61 2.75 11.71 0.23
CA LEU A 61 4.08 11.15 -0.02
C LEU A 61 4.30 10.83 -1.50
N PHE A 62 3.36 10.12 -2.12
CA PHE A 62 3.45 9.77 -3.54
C PHE A 62 3.39 11.00 -4.44
N ARG A 63 2.50 11.93 -4.13
CA ARG A 63 2.35 13.18 -4.89
C ARG A 63 3.61 14.03 -4.85
N GLU A 64 4.22 14.12 -3.68
CA GLU A 64 5.42 14.95 -3.50
C GLU A 64 6.63 14.39 -4.23
N HIS A 65 6.78 13.07 -4.28
CA HIS A 65 8.01 12.44 -4.75
C HIS A 65 7.89 11.64 -6.05
N LEU A 66 6.77 10.99 -6.30
CA LEU A 66 6.66 10.02 -7.39
C LEU A 66 5.68 10.42 -8.49
N TYR A 67 4.60 11.11 -8.16
CA TYR A 67 3.61 11.50 -9.17
C TYR A 67 4.10 12.69 -9.98
N ASP A 68 3.74 12.71 -11.25
CA ASP A 68 4.09 13.80 -12.15
C ASP A 68 3.33 15.07 -11.76
N GLN A 69 4.01 16.21 -11.80
CA GLN A 69 3.41 17.52 -11.52
C GLN A 69 2.77 18.07 -12.81
N ALA A 70 1.84 17.31 -13.36
CA ALA A 70 1.19 17.65 -14.60
C ALA A 70 -0.17 18.30 -14.35
N GLY A 71 -0.56 19.19 -15.27
CA GLY A 71 -1.90 19.77 -15.25
C GLY A 71 -2.97 18.74 -15.62
N PRO A 72 -4.26 19.07 -15.40
CA PRO A 72 -5.37 18.15 -15.68
C PRO A 72 -5.51 17.79 -17.16
N GLU A 73 -4.82 18.48 -18.04
CA GLU A 73 -4.85 18.23 -19.47
C GLU A 73 -3.91 17.11 -19.94
N ASP A 74 -2.98 16.71 -19.08
CA ASP A 74 -2.01 15.67 -19.43
C ASP A 74 -2.53 14.28 -19.07
N ILE A 75 -3.14 13.62 -20.04
CA ILE A 75 -3.73 12.29 -19.85
C ILE A 75 -2.68 11.19 -19.73
N ASN A 76 -1.41 11.48 -20.05
CA ASN A 76 -0.32 10.52 -19.97
C ASN A 76 0.49 10.66 -18.67
N ALA A 77 0.15 11.60 -17.83
CA ALA A 77 0.85 11.81 -16.56
C ALA A 77 0.60 10.67 -15.58
N PHE A 78 1.65 10.25 -14.90
CA PHE A 78 1.54 9.33 -13.78
C PHE A 78 1.13 10.14 -12.53
N SER A 79 -0.16 10.36 -12.41
CA SER A 79 -0.74 11.15 -11.33
C SER A 79 -2.15 10.64 -11.02
N PHE A 80 -2.50 10.62 -9.75
CA PHE A 80 -3.78 10.05 -9.27
C PHE A 80 -4.39 10.95 -8.21
N ASP A 81 -5.72 10.99 -8.19
CA ASP A 81 -6.47 11.71 -7.16
C ASP A 81 -6.40 10.96 -5.83
N LEU A 82 -6.61 11.70 -4.74
CA LEU A 82 -6.62 11.14 -3.38
C LEU A 82 -7.54 9.92 -3.26
N ASP A 83 -8.72 9.99 -3.84
CA ASP A 83 -9.75 8.97 -3.69
C ASP A 83 -9.71 7.88 -4.76
N ASP A 84 -8.69 7.85 -5.60
CA ASP A 84 -8.52 6.80 -6.60
C ASP A 84 -8.04 5.51 -5.93
N GLU A 85 -8.95 4.58 -5.75
CA GLU A 85 -8.66 3.31 -5.08
C GLU A 85 -7.71 2.40 -5.86
N ALA A 86 -7.60 2.60 -7.16
CA ALA A 86 -6.69 1.83 -8.00
C ALA A 86 -5.26 2.39 -8.04
N ALA A 87 -5.05 3.54 -7.44
CA ALA A 87 -3.74 4.21 -7.43
C ALA A 87 -2.73 3.49 -6.52
N PRO A 88 -1.42 3.64 -6.79
CA PRO A 88 -0.39 3.07 -5.91
C PRO A 88 -0.47 3.51 -4.44
N HIS A 89 -0.97 4.72 -4.18
CA HIS A 89 -1.16 5.23 -2.83
C HIS A 89 -2.45 4.73 -2.16
N GLY A 90 -3.36 4.12 -2.90
CA GLY A 90 -4.58 3.55 -2.34
C GLY A 90 -4.24 2.31 -1.52
N PRO A 91 -4.41 2.34 -0.19
CA PRO A 91 -3.90 1.26 0.65
C PRO A 91 -4.67 -0.04 0.49
N VAL A 92 -3.94 -1.13 0.38
CA VAL A 92 -4.49 -2.49 0.51
C VAL A 92 -4.38 -2.86 1.99
N PRO A 93 -5.48 -3.09 2.69
CA PRO A 93 -5.44 -3.30 4.14
C PRO A 93 -5.08 -4.73 4.52
N ILE A 94 -4.28 -4.87 5.59
CA ILE A 94 -4.17 -6.10 6.36
C ILE A 94 -4.74 -5.77 7.73
N PHE A 95 -5.89 -6.37 8.06
CA PHE A 95 -6.57 -6.09 9.30
C PHE A 95 -5.88 -6.78 10.47
N TRP A 96 -5.61 -5.99 11.52
CA TRP A 96 -5.09 -6.54 12.74
C TRP A 96 -6.15 -7.40 13.41
N HIS A 97 -5.76 -8.58 13.88
CA HIS A 97 -6.63 -9.47 14.64
C HIS A 97 -5.84 -10.04 15.81
N ARG A 98 -6.45 -10.05 16.97
CA ARG A 98 -5.79 -10.52 18.18
C ARG A 98 -5.20 -11.93 18.02
N ALA A 99 -5.89 -12.82 17.32
CA ALA A 99 -5.43 -14.18 17.09
C ALA A 99 -4.10 -14.25 16.34
N LEU A 100 -3.74 -13.22 15.56
CA LEU A 100 -2.45 -13.18 14.88
C LEU A 100 -1.28 -13.03 15.86
N LEU A 101 -1.50 -12.33 16.98
CA LEU A 101 -0.47 -12.19 18.01
C LEU A 101 -0.28 -13.48 18.81
N GLU A 102 -1.32 -14.29 18.91
CA GLU A 102 -1.32 -15.53 19.66
C GLU A 102 -0.95 -16.73 18.78
N PHE A 103 -0.67 -16.48 17.50
CA PHE A 103 -0.33 -17.55 16.55
C PHE A 103 0.92 -18.30 16.96
N ASN A 104 0.78 -19.62 17.09
CA ASN A 104 1.89 -20.51 17.38
C ASN A 104 1.83 -21.70 16.40
N PRO A 105 2.75 -21.80 15.44
CA PRO A 105 2.74 -22.88 14.45
C PRO A 105 2.83 -24.28 15.05
N VAL A 106 3.47 -24.40 16.23
CA VAL A 106 3.63 -25.70 16.91
C VAL A 106 2.30 -26.21 17.47
N ASP A 107 1.43 -25.31 17.91
CA ASP A 107 0.14 -25.67 18.53
C ASP A 107 -1.02 -25.71 17.53
N GLY A 108 -0.72 -25.68 16.24
CA GLY A 108 -1.75 -25.71 15.20
C GLY A 108 -2.27 -24.34 14.79
N GLY A 109 -1.89 -23.30 15.48
CA GLY A 109 -1.96 -21.93 15.07
C GLY A 109 -3.34 -21.32 14.91
N ILE A 110 -3.45 -20.49 13.88
CA ILE A 110 -4.60 -19.67 13.57
C ILE A 110 -5.69 -20.49 12.88
N ASP A 111 -6.93 -20.24 13.27
CA ASP A 111 -8.13 -20.72 12.60
C ASP A 111 -8.17 -20.16 11.17
N THR A 112 -8.51 -21.01 10.20
CA THR A 112 -8.61 -20.63 8.77
C THR A 112 -9.56 -19.45 8.55
N LYS A 113 -10.70 -19.43 9.26
CA LYS A 113 -11.66 -18.35 9.14
C LYS A 113 -11.06 -17.00 9.58
N THR A 114 -10.34 -17.01 10.71
CA THR A 114 -9.67 -15.82 11.23
C THR A 114 -8.61 -15.32 10.26
N ALA A 115 -7.80 -16.22 9.72
CA ALA A 115 -6.77 -15.87 8.73
C ALA A 115 -7.40 -15.29 7.46
N THR A 116 -8.51 -15.86 7.00
CA THR A 116 -9.24 -15.37 5.84
C THR A 116 -9.78 -13.96 6.07
N GLU A 117 -10.37 -13.70 7.24
CA GLU A 117 -10.89 -12.38 7.59
C GLU A 117 -9.78 -11.32 7.66
N ALA A 118 -8.63 -11.68 8.23
CA ALA A 118 -7.53 -10.75 8.40
C ALA A 118 -6.76 -10.48 7.11
N LEU A 119 -6.55 -11.49 6.28
CA LEU A 119 -5.61 -11.45 5.16
C LEU A 119 -6.26 -11.61 3.79
N GLY A 120 -7.56 -11.92 3.72
CA GLY A 120 -8.22 -12.24 2.45
C GLY A 120 -8.09 -11.14 1.41
N THR A 121 -8.36 -9.90 1.78
CA THR A 121 -8.26 -8.74 0.87
C THR A 121 -6.83 -8.58 0.37
N PHE A 122 -5.85 -8.74 1.26
CA PHE A 122 -4.45 -8.66 0.88
C PHE A 122 -4.07 -9.71 -0.17
N PHE A 123 -4.47 -10.97 0.05
CA PHE A 123 -4.17 -12.04 -0.90
C PHE A 123 -4.83 -11.83 -2.25
N GLU A 124 -6.07 -11.37 -2.27
CA GLU A 124 -6.77 -11.06 -3.52
C GLU A 124 -6.04 -9.98 -4.34
N GLN A 125 -5.61 -8.91 -3.68
CA GLN A 125 -4.91 -7.82 -4.34
C GLN A 125 -3.50 -8.24 -4.77
N ALA A 126 -2.81 -9.03 -3.98
CA ALA A 126 -1.49 -9.55 -4.33
C ALA A 126 -1.57 -10.44 -5.58
N ASP A 127 -2.59 -11.29 -5.68
CA ASP A 127 -2.80 -12.12 -6.85
C ASP A 127 -3.05 -11.27 -8.11
N ARG A 128 -3.85 -10.22 -8.01
CA ARG A 128 -4.09 -9.30 -9.12
C ARG A 128 -2.81 -8.60 -9.58
N LEU A 129 -1.99 -8.16 -8.65
CA LEU A 129 -0.72 -7.51 -8.97
C LEU A 129 0.24 -8.46 -9.68
N LEU A 130 0.30 -9.72 -9.22
CA LEU A 130 1.12 -10.75 -9.86
C LEU A 130 0.63 -11.07 -11.26
N GLU A 131 -0.68 -11.20 -11.45
CA GLU A 131 -1.27 -11.42 -12.79
C GLU A 131 -0.97 -10.27 -13.73
N THR A 132 -1.12 -9.03 -13.27
CA THR A 132 -0.85 -7.83 -14.05
C THR A 132 0.62 -7.77 -14.45
N SER A 133 1.53 -8.10 -13.53
CA SER A 133 2.97 -8.14 -13.82
C SER A 133 3.31 -9.22 -14.84
N GLY A 134 2.65 -10.38 -14.76
CA GLY A 134 2.85 -11.47 -15.71
C GLY A 134 2.36 -11.14 -17.12
N LYS A 135 1.33 -10.31 -17.24
CA LYS A 135 0.76 -9.92 -18.54
C LYS A 135 1.48 -8.73 -19.18
N GLY A 136 2.20 -7.96 -18.38
CA GLY A 136 2.91 -6.77 -18.86
C GLY A 136 4.21 -7.05 -19.58
N ASP A 137 4.59 -8.28 -19.61
CA ASP A 137 5.79 -8.73 -20.30
C ASP A 137 5.41 -9.25 -21.70
#